data_d5b74760d9cc07b757f9f5ae5e791a0e
#
_entry.id   d5b74760d9cc07b757f9f5ae5e791a0e
#
_cell.length_a   1.000
_cell.length_b   1.000
_cell.length_c   1.000
_cell.angle_alpha   90.00
_cell.angle_beta   90.00
_cell.angle_gamma   90.00
#
_symmetry.space_group_name_H-M   'P 1'
#
loop_
_entity.id
_entity.type
_entity.pdbx_description
1 polymer ?
#
loop_
_entity_poly.entity_id
_entity_poly.type
_entity_poly.pdbx_seq_one_letter_code
_entity_poly.pdbx_strand_id
1 'polypeptide(L)'
;KGLLTIEITSHKLPCGKTVSCLSGIPLMYLKPIVPYISTSPKEVLFPKDPSKMNMHYLKMRYGLENRNVSYLSTIIVTVLETMFRYLEENWEMFVDDIEKGKIDPSIELPPELRAKLEKRMKPNPKRAAELRREFEKGFDTPIAPRIWPKLGWAFGMGASSLSIYSKRLRRYTGDLPMHNLGYGASEALMAVPLSLDTDDCVMLPQNGFFEFLPVDAPEGTRPLTMNQLEPGKDYEVIVTNLSGLYRYRIEDVVRCTGYYYESPTVTFMYRLNQVVNIAGEKTSQQMLDWSVAKMAEEFGINVTGHSIYADLSTSPGHYVL
;
A
#
# COMPACT_ATOMS: atom_id res chain seq x y z
N LYS A 1 4.30 16.86 9.68
CA LYS A 1 4.76 16.28 8.41
C LYS A 1 4.61 14.77 8.45
N GLY A 2 4.40 14.16 7.29
CA GLY A 2 4.28 12.70 7.15
C GLY A 2 5.54 12.05 6.57
N LEU A 3 5.72 10.78 6.89
CA LEU A 3 6.59 9.88 6.15
C LEU A 3 5.79 9.34 4.96
N LEU A 4 6.12 9.76 3.76
CA LEU A 4 5.46 9.36 2.52
C LEU A 4 6.31 8.33 1.78
N THR A 5 5.75 7.16 1.50
CA THR A 5 6.46 6.11 0.77
C THR A 5 6.27 6.20 -0.75
N ILE A 6 5.33 7.01 -1.21
CA ILE A 6 5.02 7.15 -2.63
C ILE A 6 6.21 7.72 -3.42
N GLU A 7 6.38 7.22 -4.62
CA GLU A 7 7.30 7.73 -5.64
C GLU A 7 6.51 8.13 -6.87
N ILE A 8 6.80 9.34 -7.36
CA ILE A 8 6.11 9.84 -8.53
C ILE A 8 7.11 9.89 -9.68
N THR A 9 7.01 8.89 -10.53
CA THR A 9 7.81 8.78 -11.76
C THR A 9 6.99 9.20 -12.96
N SER A 10 7.65 9.76 -13.94
CA SER A 10 7.05 10.07 -15.24
C SER A 10 8.02 9.72 -16.36
N HIS A 11 7.49 9.12 -17.41
CA HIS A 11 8.25 8.73 -18.58
C HIS A 11 7.76 9.50 -19.81
N LYS A 12 8.69 9.97 -20.63
CA LYS A 12 8.34 10.53 -21.94
C LYS A 12 8.27 9.41 -22.98
N LEU A 13 7.17 9.35 -23.69
CA LEU A 13 7.00 8.47 -24.84
C LEU A 13 7.70 9.07 -26.08
N PRO A 14 8.04 8.24 -27.11
CA PRO A 14 8.60 8.73 -28.36
C PRO A 14 7.75 9.80 -29.05
N CYS A 15 6.43 9.80 -28.88
CA CYS A 15 5.51 10.81 -29.37
C CYS A 15 5.53 12.13 -28.57
N GLY A 16 6.42 12.27 -27.58
CA GLY A 16 6.57 13.48 -26.75
C GLY A 16 5.58 13.60 -25.58
N LYS A 17 4.56 12.72 -25.49
CA LYS A 17 3.63 12.69 -24.36
C LYS A 17 4.29 12.12 -23.09
N THR A 18 3.85 12.61 -21.94
CA THR A 18 4.32 12.13 -20.65
C THR A 18 3.32 11.13 -20.08
N VAL A 19 3.81 9.98 -19.63
CA VAL A 19 3.03 8.96 -18.89
C VAL A 19 3.48 8.95 -17.44
N SER A 20 2.52 8.90 -16.53
CA SER A 20 2.75 8.75 -15.09
C SER A 20 1.65 7.87 -14.49
N CYS A 21 1.88 7.30 -13.30
CA CYS A 21 0.82 6.58 -12.60
C CYS A 21 -0.30 7.55 -12.20
N LEU A 22 -1.54 7.09 -12.32
CA LEU A 22 -2.73 7.91 -12.03
C LEU A 22 -2.72 8.44 -10.58
N SER A 23 -2.34 7.61 -9.63
CA SER A 23 -2.19 7.98 -8.21
C SER A 23 -1.13 9.05 -7.94
N GLY A 24 -0.15 9.20 -8.85
CA GLY A 24 0.90 10.23 -8.77
C GLY A 24 0.47 11.60 -9.29
N ILE A 25 -0.54 11.66 -10.15
CA ILE A 25 -0.96 12.91 -10.80
C ILE A 25 -1.37 13.99 -9.78
N PRO A 26 -2.24 13.73 -8.80
CA PRO A 26 -2.60 14.74 -7.79
C PRO A 26 -1.37 15.28 -7.04
N LEU A 27 -0.42 14.39 -6.71
CA LEU A 27 0.81 14.78 -5.99
C LEU A 27 1.75 15.64 -6.85
N MET A 28 1.70 15.52 -8.18
CA MET A 28 2.45 16.43 -9.06
C MET A 28 1.96 17.88 -8.93
N TYR A 29 0.66 18.09 -8.78
CA TYR A 29 0.10 19.42 -8.50
C TYR A 29 0.43 19.92 -7.08
N LEU A 30 0.65 18.99 -6.14
CA LEU A 30 1.03 19.32 -4.77
C LEU A 30 2.54 19.58 -4.57
N LYS A 31 3.35 19.52 -5.64
CA LYS A 31 4.81 19.80 -5.56
C LYS A 31 5.18 21.03 -4.73
N PRO A 32 4.48 22.18 -4.84
CA PRO A 32 4.82 23.38 -4.06
C PRO A 32 4.66 23.18 -2.54
N ILE A 33 3.70 22.35 -2.12
CA ILE A 33 3.41 22.13 -0.70
C ILE A 33 4.13 20.92 -0.09
N VAL A 34 4.78 20.09 -0.92
CA VAL A 34 5.54 18.91 -0.46
C VAL A 34 6.50 19.23 0.70
N PRO A 35 7.27 20.33 0.72
CA PRO A 35 8.15 20.65 1.82
C PRO A 35 7.43 20.84 3.17
N TYR A 36 6.14 21.10 3.13
CA TYR A 36 5.31 21.31 4.33
C TYR A 36 4.63 20.03 4.81
N ILE A 37 4.29 19.12 3.90
CA ILE A 37 3.54 17.89 4.20
C ILE A 37 4.44 16.66 4.34
N SER A 38 5.62 16.62 3.71
CA SER A 38 6.53 15.48 3.72
C SER A 38 7.80 15.74 4.53
N THR A 39 8.38 14.68 5.08
CA THR A 39 9.73 14.66 5.62
C THR A 39 10.79 14.61 4.54
N SER A 40 10.52 13.87 3.47
CA SER A 40 11.43 13.69 2.35
C SER A 40 11.47 14.91 1.42
N PRO A 41 12.63 15.30 0.90
CA PRO A 41 12.75 16.36 -0.08
C PRO A 41 12.18 15.93 -1.43
N LYS A 42 11.91 16.93 -2.28
CA LYS A 42 11.32 16.70 -3.61
C LYS A 42 12.12 15.74 -4.50
N GLU A 43 13.44 15.72 -4.36
CA GLU A 43 14.34 14.85 -5.12
C GLU A 43 14.13 13.36 -4.80
N VAL A 44 13.65 13.08 -3.59
CA VAL A 44 13.32 11.72 -3.12
C VAL A 44 11.89 11.33 -3.47
N LEU A 45 10.94 12.27 -3.43
CA LEU A 45 9.54 12.00 -3.78
C LEU A 45 9.29 11.98 -5.30
N PHE A 46 10.09 12.73 -6.07
CA PHE A 46 10.00 12.83 -7.52
C PHE A 46 11.35 12.43 -8.15
N PRO A 47 11.79 11.18 -7.98
CA PRO A 47 13.06 10.72 -8.50
C PRO A 47 13.03 10.67 -10.02
N LYS A 48 14.16 10.97 -10.66
CA LYS A 48 14.32 10.78 -12.11
C LYS A 48 14.40 9.30 -12.48
N ASP A 49 15.13 8.54 -11.67
CA ASP A 49 15.33 7.10 -11.85
C ASP A 49 15.41 6.43 -10.46
N PRO A 50 14.28 5.94 -9.94
CA PRO A 50 14.25 5.30 -8.62
C PRO A 50 15.02 3.98 -8.57
N SER A 51 15.24 3.31 -9.73
CA SER A 51 15.94 2.02 -9.79
C SER A 51 17.44 2.12 -9.38
N LYS A 52 18.00 3.34 -9.41
CA LYS A 52 19.38 3.65 -9.00
C LYS A 52 19.46 4.25 -7.61
N MET A 53 18.43 4.07 -6.80
CA MET A 53 18.35 4.71 -5.49
C MET A 53 17.78 3.74 -4.46
N ASN A 54 18.41 3.63 -3.29
CA ASN A 54 17.79 2.95 -2.17
C ASN A 54 16.70 3.84 -1.56
N MET A 55 15.46 3.68 -2.09
CA MET A 55 14.33 4.51 -1.71
C MET A 55 13.86 4.24 -0.27
N HIS A 56 13.96 2.99 0.21
CA HIS A 56 13.62 2.63 1.59
C HIS A 56 14.53 3.37 2.57
N TYR A 57 15.85 3.34 2.31
CA TYR A 57 16.80 4.08 3.10
C TYR A 57 16.51 5.59 3.10
N LEU A 58 16.41 6.20 1.93
CA LEU A 58 16.26 7.66 1.83
C LEU A 58 15.02 8.17 2.56
N LYS A 59 13.87 7.54 2.33
CA LYS A 59 12.61 7.94 2.97
C LYS A 59 12.65 7.75 4.47
N MET A 60 13.14 6.59 4.93
CA MET A 60 13.29 6.29 6.35
C MET A 60 14.27 7.25 7.02
N ARG A 61 15.43 7.52 6.41
CA ARG A 61 16.43 8.45 6.90
C ARG A 61 15.85 9.84 7.19
N TYR A 62 15.08 10.41 6.23
CA TYR A 62 14.42 11.70 6.42
C TYR A 62 13.26 11.65 7.43
N GLY A 63 12.57 10.52 7.51
CA GLY A 63 11.56 10.28 8.53
C GLY A 63 12.14 10.26 9.94
N LEU A 64 13.25 9.55 10.13
CA LEU A 64 13.93 9.41 11.43
C LEU A 64 14.53 10.72 11.93
N GLU A 65 15.09 11.53 11.03
CA GLU A 65 15.63 12.83 11.38
C GLU A 65 14.56 13.77 11.97
N ASN A 66 13.32 13.63 11.52
CA ASN A 66 12.20 14.43 11.95
C ASN A 66 11.45 13.78 13.12
N ARG A 67 11.62 14.33 14.34
CA ARG A 67 10.91 13.86 15.55
C ARG A 67 9.39 14.06 15.48
N ASN A 68 8.91 15.03 14.68
CA ASN A 68 7.52 15.44 14.62
C ASN A 68 6.77 14.84 13.43
N VAL A 69 7.09 13.58 13.05
CA VAL A 69 6.25 12.84 12.12
C VAL A 69 4.89 12.62 12.76
N SER A 70 3.83 13.00 12.05
CA SER A 70 2.46 12.95 12.55
C SER A 70 1.58 11.92 11.84
N TYR A 71 2.01 11.44 10.69
CA TYR A 71 1.35 10.36 9.96
C TYR A 71 2.32 9.61 9.04
N LEU A 72 1.96 8.36 8.75
CA LEU A 72 2.60 7.53 7.73
C LEU A 72 1.68 7.46 6.51
N SER A 73 2.24 7.54 5.31
CA SER A 73 1.45 7.45 4.09
C SER A 73 2.10 6.50 3.09
N THR A 74 1.34 5.52 2.66
CA THR A 74 1.74 4.55 1.65
C THR A 74 0.58 4.30 0.69
N ILE A 75 0.85 3.81 -0.52
CA ILE A 75 -0.21 3.27 -1.36
C ILE A 75 -0.52 1.84 -0.90
N ILE A 76 0.52 1.02 -0.70
CA ILE A 76 0.38 -0.38 -0.32
C ILE A 76 1.17 -0.60 0.97
N VAL A 77 0.56 -1.23 1.96
CA VAL A 77 1.15 -1.44 3.30
C VAL A 77 2.45 -2.25 3.28
N THR A 78 2.64 -3.12 2.26
CA THR A 78 3.88 -3.89 2.09
C THR A 78 5.13 -3.01 2.00
N VAL A 79 5.04 -1.87 1.32
CA VAL A 79 6.17 -0.93 1.19
C VAL A 79 6.57 -0.38 2.55
N LEU A 80 5.59 -0.02 3.36
CA LEU A 80 5.85 0.53 4.70
C LEU A 80 6.40 -0.55 5.65
N GLU A 81 5.86 -1.78 5.59
CA GLU A 81 6.37 -2.93 6.35
C GLU A 81 7.82 -3.22 5.99
N THR A 82 8.14 -3.28 4.69
CA THR A 82 9.51 -3.49 4.21
C THR A 82 10.46 -2.38 4.68
N MET A 83 10.01 -1.13 4.71
CA MET A 83 10.81 -0.03 5.23
C MET A 83 11.11 -0.16 6.73
N PHE A 84 10.15 -0.61 7.53
CA PHE A 84 10.38 -0.86 8.95
C PHE A 84 11.29 -2.05 9.20
N ARG A 85 11.16 -3.12 8.42
CA ARG A 85 12.08 -4.26 8.48
C ARG A 85 13.51 -3.84 8.09
N TYR A 86 13.66 -3.06 7.03
CA TYR A 86 14.95 -2.50 6.65
C TYR A 86 15.54 -1.61 7.76
N LEU A 87 14.71 -0.85 8.46
CA LEU A 87 15.12 -0.08 9.64
C LEU A 87 15.62 -1.00 10.76
N GLU A 88 14.86 -2.07 11.09
CA GLU A 88 15.24 -3.01 12.14
C GLU A 88 16.59 -3.68 11.86
N GLU A 89 16.85 -4.04 10.59
CA GLU A 89 18.10 -4.68 10.15
C GLU A 89 19.30 -3.73 10.09
N ASN A 90 19.09 -2.42 9.97
CA ASN A 90 20.14 -1.43 9.67
C ASN A 90 20.10 -0.18 10.58
N TRP A 91 19.52 -0.28 11.75
CA TRP A 91 19.27 0.91 12.59
C TRP A 91 20.54 1.64 13.02
N GLU A 92 21.66 0.92 13.25
CA GLU A 92 22.95 1.54 13.59
C GLU A 92 23.42 2.49 12.49
N MET A 93 23.35 2.06 11.23
CA MET A 93 23.71 2.89 10.07
C MET A 93 22.86 4.17 10.03
N PHE A 94 21.56 4.06 10.24
CA PHE A 94 20.68 5.23 10.27
C PHE A 94 21.05 6.22 11.37
N VAL A 95 21.35 5.71 12.56
CA VAL A 95 21.75 6.54 13.71
C VAL A 95 23.07 7.26 13.43
N ASP A 96 24.06 6.56 12.92
CA ASP A 96 25.37 7.11 12.57
C ASP A 96 25.27 8.19 11.49
N ASP A 97 24.45 7.96 10.48
CA ASP A 97 24.22 8.92 9.40
C ASP A 97 23.49 10.17 9.87
N ILE A 98 22.55 10.04 10.82
CA ILE A 98 21.89 11.18 11.43
C ILE A 98 22.87 11.96 12.31
N GLU A 99 23.68 11.26 13.08
CA GLU A 99 24.71 11.87 13.94
C GLU A 99 25.70 12.71 13.13
N LYS A 100 26.18 12.14 12.01
CA LYS A 100 27.21 12.76 11.15
C LYS A 100 26.63 13.74 10.12
N GLY A 101 25.33 13.70 9.85
CA GLY A 101 24.67 14.49 8.79
C GLY A 101 25.10 14.06 7.39
N LYS A 102 25.28 12.76 7.15
CA LYS A 102 25.79 12.17 5.90
C LYS A 102 24.88 11.00 5.45
N ILE A 103 25.23 10.44 4.31
CA ILE A 103 24.66 9.21 3.76
C ILE A 103 25.76 8.17 3.72
N ASP A 104 25.52 6.98 4.28
CA ASP A 104 26.49 5.89 4.29
C ASP A 104 27.03 5.60 2.88
N PRO A 105 28.34 5.42 2.70
CA PRO A 105 28.95 5.16 1.39
C PRO A 105 28.42 3.92 0.68
N SER A 106 27.93 2.93 1.41
CA SER A 106 27.35 1.69 0.85
C SER A 106 25.99 1.92 0.15
N ILE A 107 25.31 3.02 0.44
CA ILE A 107 24.03 3.34 -0.17
C ILE A 107 24.22 3.76 -1.62
N GLU A 108 23.65 3.01 -2.55
CA GLU A 108 23.72 3.34 -3.97
C GLU A 108 22.89 4.59 -4.29
N LEU A 109 23.55 5.60 -4.82
CA LEU A 109 22.96 6.85 -5.27
C LEU A 109 23.78 7.47 -6.41
N PRO A 110 23.15 8.12 -7.38
CA PRO A 110 23.87 8.94 -8.35
C PRO A 110 24.73 10.00 -7.63
N PRO A 111 26.02 10.14 -8.00
CA PRO A 111 26.95 11.04 -7.28
C PRO A 111 26.46 12.49 -7.14
N GLU A 112 25.84 13.03 -8.19
CA GLU A 112 25.29 14.39 -8.19
C GLU A 112 24.13 14.52 -7.18
N LEU A 113 23.29 13.48 -7.09
CA LEU A 113 22.17 13.47 -6.14
C LEU A 113 22.69 13.35 -4.71
N ARG A 114 23.68 12.47 -4.45
CA ARG A 114 24.35 12.33 -3.15
C ARG A 114 24.88 13.69 -2.68
N ALA A 115 25.68 14.36 -3.49
CA ALA A 115 26.26 15.66 -3.17
C ALA A 115 25.17 16.71 -2.87
N LYS A 116 24.07 16.68 -3.64
CA LYS A 116 22.94 17.61 -3.45
C LYS A 116 22.18 17.35 -2.14
N LEU A 117 21.97 16.09 -1.75
CA LEU A 117 21.29 15.72 -0.53
C LEU A 117 22.16 16.03 0.69
N GLU A 118 23.43 15.60 0.67
CA GLU A 118 24.36 15.81 1.78
C GLU A 118 24.66 17.29 2.05
N LYS A 119 24.69 18.14 1.03
CA LYS A 119 24.81 19.60 1.21
C LYS A 119 23.73 20.20 2.13
N ARG A 120 22.57 19.55 2.22
CA ARG A 120 21.43 20.02 3.02
C ARG A 120 21.34 19.33 4.38
N MET A 121 22.00 18.18 4.51
CA MET A 121 22.03 17.45 5.77
C MET A 121 22.91 18.16 6.79
N LYS A 122 22.52 18.09 8.05
CA LYS A 122 23.29 18.65 9.17
C LYS A 122 23.48 17.56 10.21
N PRO A 123 24.63 17.49 10.87
CA PRO A 123 24.81 16.65 12.04
C PRO A 123 23.72 16.88 13.07
N ASN A 124 23.13 15.80 13.57
CA ASN A 124 22.10 15.87 14.61
C ASN A 124 22.37 14.83 15.72
N PRO A 125 23.42 15.00 16.52
CA PRO A 125 23.82 14.04 17.55
C PRO A 125 22.75 13.87 18.64
N LYS A 126 21.96 14.93 18.91
CA LYS A 126 20.86 14.85 19.89
C LYS A 126 19.78 13.87 19.43
N ARG A 127 19.36 13.96 18.16
CA ARG A 127 18.37 13.06 17.61
C ARG A 127 18.92 11.64 17.44
N ALA A 128 20.16 11.50 17.03
CA ALA A 128 20.85 10.21 16.93
C ALA A 128 20.89 9.50 18.30
N ALA A 129 21.25 10.18 19.37
CA ALA A 129 21.26 9.63 20.73
C ALA A 129 19.85 9.24 21.22
N GLU A 130 18.82 10.00 20.87
CA GLU A 130 17.42 9.65 21.17
C GLU A 130 17.01 8.36 20.45
N LEU A 131 17.28 8.26 19.14
CA LEU A 131 16.98 7.09 18.33
C LEU A 131 17.72 5.85 18.82
N ARG A 132 19.03 5.97 19.09
CA ARG A 132 19.86 4.87 19.60
C ARG A 132 19.26 4.26 20.86
N ARG A 133 18.91 5.08 21.84
CA ARG A 133 18.27 4.60 23.09
C ARG A 133 16.95 3.85 22.85
N GLU A 134 16.18 4.24 21.82
CA GLU A 134 14.94 3.54 21.51
C GLU A 134 15.17 2.24 20.75
N PHE A 135 16.13 2.21 19.83
CA PHE A 135 16.47 0.98 19.09
C PHE A 135 17.16 -0.07 19.96
N GLU A 136 18.04 0.34 20.87
CA GLU A 136 18.70 -0.57 21.83
C GLU A 136 17.72 -1.32 22.74
N LYS A 137 16.50 -0.83 22.92
CA LYS A 137 15.41 -1.55 23.63
C LYS A 137 14.80 -2.68 22.77
N GLY A 138 15.21 -2.83 21.53
CA GLY A 138 14.68 -3.78 20.56
C GLY A 138 13.38 -3.37 19.91
N PHE A 139 12.87 -4.25 19.03
CA PHE A 139 11.69 -4.05 18.20
C PHE A 139 10.51 -4.96 18.60
N ASP A 140 10.61 -5.66 19.73
CA ASP A 140 9.52 -6.52 20.26
C ASP A 140 8.30 -5.70 20.70
N THR A 141 8.51 -4.45 21.06
CA THR A 141 7.45 -3.47 21.28
C THR A 141 7.41 -2.45 20.13
N PRO A 142 6.22 -1.98 19.74
CA PRO A 142 6.07 -1.08 18.60
C PRO A 142 7.03 0.11 18.64
N ILE A 143 7.86 0.23 17.61
CA ILE A 143 8.92 1.23 17.54
C ILE A 143 8.41 2.59 17.08
N ALA A 144 7.44 2.65 16.17
CA ALA A 144 6.99 3.88 15.54
C ALA A 144 6.50 4.93 16.56
N PRO A 145 5.63 4.65 17.54
CA PRO A 145 5.20 5.64 18.54
C PRO A 145 6.35 6.04 19.49
N ARG A 146 7.37 5.20 19.67
CA ARG A 146 8.53 5.49 20.51
C ARG A 146 9.45 6.54 19.87
N ILE A 147 9.65 6.44 18.55
CA ILE A 147 10.53 7.34 17.81
C ILE A 147 9.80 8.59 17.28
N TRP A 148 8.48 8.52 17.14
CA TRP A 148 7.62 9.61 16.66
C TRP A 148 6.45 9.87 17.63
N PRO A 149 6.66 10.61 18.73
CA PRO A 149 5.62 10.81 19.76
C PRO A 149 4.35 11.56 19.29
N LYS A 150 4.40 12.16 18.09
CA LYS A 150 3.25 12.85 17.48
C LYS A 150 2.56 12.03 16.39
N LEU A 151 2.97 10.77 16.22
CA LEU A 151 2.37 9.88 15.24
C LEU A 151 0.93 9.54 15.66
N GLY A 152 -0.03 9.92 14.85
CA GLY A 152 -1.45 9.79 15.16
C GLY A 152 -2.20 8.81 14.25
N TRP A 153 -1.75 8.58 13.03
CA TRP A 153 -2.46 7.73 12.07
C TRP A 153 -1.58 7.32 10.89
N ALA A 154 -2.01 6.29 10.19
CA ALA A 154 -1.43 5.85 8.93
C ALA A 154 -2.48 5.88 7.82
N PHE A 155 -2.02 5.90 6.56
CA PHE A 155 -2.85 5.97 5.38
C PHE A 155 -2.31 4.99 4.33
N GLY A 156 -3.14 4.07 3.85
CA GLY A 156 -2.72 3.10 2.85
C GLY A 156 -3.70 1.96 2.62
N MET A 157 -3.52 1.24 1.53
CA MET A 157 -4.28 0.02 1.25
C MET A 157 -3.67 -1.16 2.00
N GLY A 158 -4.46 -1.80 2.85
CA GLY A 158 -4.06 -2.95 3.67
C GLY A 158 -5.12 -4.04 3.79
N ALA A 159 -6.20 -3.93 2.99
CA ALA A 159 -7.31 -4.88 3.00
C ALA A 159 -7.06 -6.13 2.16
N SER A 160 -7.92 -7.14 2.32
CA SER A 160 -7.93 -8.39 1.55
C SER A 160 -6.57 -9.13 1.61
N SER A 161 -5.96 -9.44 0.48
CA SER A 161 -4.67 -10.14 0.37
C SER A 161 -3.50 -9.44 1.08
N LEU A 162 -3.64 -8.16 1.40
CA LEU A 162 -2.64 -7.37 2.12
C LEU A 162 -2.81 -7.44 3.65
N SER A 163 -3.81 -8.13 4.17
CA SER A 163 -4.12 -8.20 5.61
C SER A 163 -2.97 -8.81 6.44
N ILE A 164 -2.22 -9.75 5.88
CA ILE A 164 -1.01 -10.32 6.52
C ILE A 164 0.02 -9.23 6.77
N TYR A 165 0.26 -8.39 5.77
CA TYR A 165 1.24 -7.31 5.86
C TYR A 165 0.76 -6.20 6.80
N SER A 166 -0.54 -5.96 6.87
CA SER A 166 -1.13 -5.05 7.86
C SER A 166 -0.87 -5.54 9.29
N LYS A 167 -1.03 -6.85 9.55
CA LYS A 167 -0.69 -7.44 10.85
C LYS A 167 0.80 -7.31 11.18
N ARG A 168 1.69 -7.57 10.21
CA ARG A 168 3.14 -7.40 10.39
C ARG A 168 3.52 -5.94 10.63
N LEU A 169 2.90 -5.01 9.91
CA LEU A 169 3.12 -3.59 10.11
C LEU A 169 2.75 -3.18 11.55
N ARG A 170 1.68 -3.74 12.13
CA ARG A 170 1.28 -3.48 13.52
C ARG A 170 2.34 -3.89 14.55
N ARG A 171 3.25 -4.82 14.24
CA ARG A 171 4.42 -5.10 15.10
C ARG A 171 5.26 -3.83 15.31
N TYR A 172 5.37 -2.99 14.29
CA TYR A 172 6.16 -1.77 14.35
C TYR A 172 5.35 -0.54 14.75
N THR A 173 4.06 -0.50 14.40
CA THR A 173 3.20 0.70 14.60
C THR A 173 2.27 0.58 15.79
N GLY A 174 2.06 -0.62 16.33
CA GLY A 174 1.03 -0.88 17.34
C GLY A 174 -0.38 -0.65 16.79
N ASP A 175 -1.27 -0.20 17.65
CA ASP A 175 -2.67 0.08 17.33
C ASP A 175 -2.87 1.44 16.65
N LEU A 176 -1.88 1.86 15.84
CA LEU A 176 -1.99 3.10 15.09
C LEU A 176 -3.20 3.04 14.15
N PRO A 177 -4.16 3.98 14.26
CA PRO A 177 -5.32 4.01 13.35
C PRO A 177 -4.89 4.09 11.89
N MET A 178 -5.49 3.25 11.05
CA MET A 178 -5.22 3.23 9.62
C MET A 178 -6.42 3.72 8.83
N HIS A 179 -6.19 4.69 7.96
CA HIS A 179 -7.17 5.14 6.99
C HIS A 179 -6.95 4.38 5.68
N ASN A 180 -7.94 3.58 5.28
CA ASN A 180 -7.93 2.91 3.98
C ASN A 180 -8.06 3.96 2.86
N LEU A 181 -7.37 3.76 1.74
CA LEU A 181 -7.48 4.60 0.54
C LEU A 181 -8.83 4.51 -0.16
N GLY A 182 -9.60 3.45 0.16
CA GLY A 182 -10.84 3.13 -0.51
C GLY A 182 -10.69 2.04 -1.57
N TYR A 183 -11.76 1.82 -2.30
CA TYR A 183 -11.83 0.87 -3.41
C TYR A 183 -11.69 1.62 -4.73
N GLY A 184 -10.56 1.44 -5.36
CA GLY A 184 -10.22 2.09 -6.62
C GLY A 184 -9.37 1.21 -7.52
N ALA A 185 -9.54 1.43 -8.82
CA ALA A 185 -8.75 0.82 -9.88
C ALA A 185 -8.38 1.89 -10.92
N SER A 186 -7.63 1.50 -11.96
CA SER A 186 -7.30 2.42 -13.06
C SER A 186 -8.55 2.94 -13.77
N GLU A 187 -9.62 2.16 -13.75
CA GLU A 187 -10.90 2.42 -14.39
C GLU A 187 -11.74 3.47 -13.67
N ALA A 188 -11.72 3.48 -12.33
CA ALA A 188 -12.44 4.45 -11.50
C ALA A 188 -12.00 4.40 -10.03
N LEU A 189 -12.16 5.51 -9.31
CA LEU A 189 -12.28 5.49 -7.86
C LEU A 189 -13.75 5.18 -7.52
N MET A 190 -14.02 3.96 -7.08
CA MET A 190 -15.38 3.41 -6.97
C MET A 190 -16.02 3.66 -5.62
N ALA A 191 -15.24 3.57 -4.53
CA ALA A 191 -15.78 3.76 -3.18
C ALA A 191 -14.72 4.30 -2.21
N VAL A 192 -15.16 4.95 -1.13
CA VAL A 192 -14.28 5.50 -0.07
C VAL A 192 -14.78 5.07 1.32
N PRO A 193 -13.89 4.84 2.28
CA PRO A 193 -14.27 4.52 3.65
C PRO A 193 -14.82 5.77 4.37
N LEU A 194 -15.77 5.56 5.27
CA LEU A 194 -16.35 6.63 6.09
C LEU A 194 -15.68 6.78 7.45
N SER A 195 -14.88 5.79 7.87
CA SER A 195 -14.20 5.79 9.17
C SER A 195 -12.80 5.20 9.06
N LEU A 196 -12.03 5.32 10.14
CA LEU A 196 -10.73 4.68 10.27
C LEU A 196 -10.90 3.18 10.58
N ASP A 197 -9.87 2.39 10.28
CA ASP A 197 -9.81 0.95 10.59
C ASP A 197 -11.00 0.13 10.04
N THR A 198 -11.54 0.54 8.88
CA THR A 198 -12.60 -0.19 8.18
C THR A 198 -12.22 -0.46 6.73
N ASP A 199 -12.67 -1.61 6.24
CA ASP A 199 -12.62 -1.98 4.83
C ASP A 199 -13.95 -1.72 4.11
N ASP A 200 -14.98 -1.33 4.86
CA ASP A 200 -16.26 -0.92 4.30
C ASP A 200 -16.17 0.45 3.65
N CYS A 201 -16.48 0.50 2.39
CA CYS A 201 -16.43 1.71 1.57
C CYS A 201 -17.79 2.04 0.99
N VAL A 202 -18.18 3.31 1.05
CA VAL A 202 -19.37 3.83 0.38
C VAL A 202 -19.10 4.04 -1.10
N MET A 203 -19.95 3.51 -1.96
CA MET A 203 -19.87 3.71 -3.40
C MET A 203 -20.07 5.19 -3.79
N LEU A 204 -19.32 5.64 -4.79
CA LEU A 204 -19.31 7.02 -5.29
C LEU A 204 -20.03 7.13 -6.64
N PRO A 205 -21.36 7.36 -6.67
CA PRO A 205 -22.14 7.38 -7.91
C PRO A 205 -21.71 8.47 -8.90
N GLN A 206 -21.04 9.53 -8.43
CA GLN A 206 -20.55 10.63 -9.27
C GLN A 206 -19.30 10.28 -10.09
N ASN A 207 -18.60 9.18 -9.76
CA ASN A 207 -17.34 8.82 -10.41
C ASN A 207 -17.49 7.85 -11.58
N GLY A 208 -18.70 7.33 -11.80
CA GLY A 208 -19.03 6.41 -12.88
C GLY A 208 -20.43 5.84 -12.73
N PHE A 209 -20.89 5.17 -13.76
CA PHE A 209 -22.10 4.37 -13.66
C PHE A 209 -21.69 2.92 -13.37
N PHE A 210 -22.09 2.43 -12.20
CA PHE A 210 -21.75 1.11 -11.71
C PHE A 210 -22.96 0.19 -11.75
N GLU A 211 -22.75 -0.99 -12.35
CA GLU A 211 -23.70 -2.08 -12.37
C GLU A 211 -23.09 -3.28 -11.64
N PHE A 212 -23.92 -4.18 -11.16
CA PHE A 212 -23.52 -5.28 -10.28
C PHE A 212 -24.15 -6.58 -10.74
N LEU A 213 -23.32 -7.59 -11.01
CA LEU A 213 -23.79 -8.90 -11.39
C LEU A 213 -23.61 -9.87 -10.20
N PRO A 214 -24.70 -10.48 -9.67
CA PRO A 214 -24.55 -11.49 -8.64
C PRO A 214 -23.60 -12.60 -9.09
N VAL A 215 -22.66 -13.02 -8.22
CA VAL A 215 -21.59 -13.96 -8.58
C VAL A 215 -22.15 -15.30 -9.07
N ASP A 216 -23.28 -15.75 -8.50
CA ASP A 216 -23.92 -17.02 -8.85
C ASP A 216 -25.02 -16.88 -9.93
N ALA A 217 -25.08 -15.72 -10.58
CA ALA A 217 -26.11 -15.47 -11.57
C ALA A 217 -25.90 -16.27 -12.86
N PRO A 218 -26.96 -16.85 -13.44
CA PRO A 218 -26.89 -17.51 -14.75
C PRO A 218 -26.38 -16.54 -15.84
N GLU A 219 -25.77 -17.10 -16.88
CA GLU A 219 -25.37 -16.33 -18.06
C GLU A 219 -26.58 -15.59 -18.66
N GLY A 220 -26.37 -14.34 -19.07
CA GLY A 220 -27.42 -13.47 -19.60
C GLY A 220 -28.25 -12.74 -18.54
N THR A 221 -27.97 -12.94 -17.25
CA THR A 221 -28.64 -12.17 -16.18
C THR A 221 -28.40 -10.67 -16.36
N ARG A 222 -29.46 -9.87 -16.21
CA ARG A 222 -29.35 -8.42 -16.25
C ARG A 222 -28.68 -7.92 -14.97
N PRO A 223 -27.60 -7.13 -15.07
CA PRO A 223 -26.98 -6.53 -13.90
C PRO A 223 -27.92 -5.60 -13.12
N LEU A 224 -27.67 -5.51 -11.84
CA LEU A 224 -28.39 -4.65 -10.89
C LEU A 224 -27.75 -3.26 -10.84
N THR A 225 -28.53 -2.28 -10.41
CA THR A 225 -28.06 -0.94 -10.05
C THR A 225 -27.76 -0.86 -8.56
N MET A 226 -27.03 0.17 -8.11
CA MET A 226 -26.59 0.34 -6.72
C MET A 226 -27.70 0.18 -5.67
N ASN A 227 -28.90 0.68 -5.95
CA ASN A 227 -30.05 0.64 -5.04
C ASN A 227 -30.76 -0.72 -4.97
N GLN A 228 -30.27 -1.71 -5.72
CA GLN A 228 -30.84 -3.06 -5.77
C GLN A 228 -29.95 -4.11 -5.09
N LEU A 229 -28.85 -3.69 -4.49
CA LEU A 229 -27.95 -4.63 -3.82
C LEU A 229 -28.53 -5.09 -2.50
N GLU A 230 -28.31 -6.35 -2.17
CA GLU A 230 -28.74 -6.94 -0.91
C GLU A 230 -27.54 -7.10 0.03
N PRO A 231 -27.62 -6.60 1.28
CA PRO A 231 -26.55 -6.81 2.26
C PRO A 231 -26.21 -8.30 2.45
N GLY A 232 -24.93 -8.61 2.54
CA GLY A 232 -24.41 -9.97 2.70
C GLY A 232 -24.19 -10.73 1.39
N LYS A 233 -24.62 -10.19 0.23
CA LYS A 233 -24.40 -10.83 -1.08
C LYS A 233 -23.17 -10.29 -1.80
N ASP A 234 -22.59 -11.13 -2.64
CA ASP A 234 -21.39 -10.86 -3.43
C ASP A 234 -21.76 -10.55 -4.89
N TYR A 235 -21.09 -9.53 -5.44
CA TYR A 235 -21.37 -9.02 -6.77
C TYR A 235 -20.08 -8.72 -7.53
N GLU A 236 -20.02 -9.09 -8.80
CA GLU A 236 -19.03 -8.57 -9.73
C GLU A 236 -19.38 -7.14 -10.15
N VAL A 237 -18.40 -6.25 -10.14
CA VAL A 237 -18.56 -4.85 -10.50
C VAL A 237 -18.37 -4.64 -11.98
N ILE A 238 -19.30 -3.90 -12.61
CA ILE A 238 -19.26 -3.50 -14.02
C ILE A 238 -19.19 -1.98 -14.05
N VAL A 239 -18.24 -1.43 -14.82
CA VAL A 239 -17.93 0.00 -14.84
C VAL A 239 -18.23 0.61 -16.19
N THR A 240 -18.99 1.72 -16.18
CA THR A 240 -19.09 2.65 -17.30
C THR A 240 -18.55 4.01 -16.86
N ASN A 241 -17.56 4.55 -17.57
CA ASN A 241 -16.88 5.78 -17.19
C ASN A 241 -16.74 6.78 -18.34
N LEU A 242 -16.36 8.03 -18.00
CA LEU A 242 -16.14 9.11 -18.97
C LEU A 242 -14.92 8.91 -19.88
N SER A 243 -14.03 7.98 -19.55
CA SER A 243 -12.84 7.66 -20.36
C SER A 243 -13.15 6.75 -21.55
N GLY A 244 -14.39 6.32 -21.70
CA GLY A 244 -14.86 5.52 -22.83
C GLY A 244 -15.07 4.04 -22.55
N LEU A 245 -14.91 3.58 -21.31
CA LEU A 245 -15.32 2.24 -20.92
C LEU A 245 -16.86 2.20 -20.84
N TYR A 246 -17.43 1.21 -21.50
CA TYR A 246 -18.87 0.96 -21.51
C TYR A 246 -19.15 -0.46 -21.06
N ARG A 247 -19.83 -0.58 -19.91
CA ARG A 247 -20.19 -1.86 -19.28
C ARG A 247 -18.99 -2.82 -19.19
N TYR A 248 -17.83 -2.28 -18.78
CA TYR A 248 -16.59 -3.02 -18.66
C TYR A 248 -16.65 -3.86 -17.38
N ARG A 249 -16.51 -5.18 -17.53
CA ARG A 249 -16.42 -6.12 -16.42
C ARG A 249 -15.00 -6.05 -15.86
N ILE A 250 -14.86 -5.46 -14.67
CA ILE A 250 -13.55 -5.31 -14.03
C ILE A 250 -13.11 -6.61 -13.34
N GLU A 251 -14.05 -7.58 -13.20
CA GLU A 251 -13.84 -8.88 -12.57
C GLU A 251 -13.54 -8.80 -11.06
N ASP A 252 -13.67 -7.64 -10.47
CA ASP A 252 -13.60 -7.47 -9.02
C ASP A 252 -14.95 -7.85 -8.40
N VAL A 253 -14.89 -8.67 -7.35
CA VAL A 253 -16.03 -9.04 -6.55
C VAL A 253 -16.04 -8.24 -5.25
N VAL A 254 -17.18 -7.63 -4.98
CA VAL A 254 -17.43 -6.89 -3.75
C VAL A 254 -18.61 -7.51 -3.01
N ARG A 255 -18.56 -7.48 -1.67
CA ARG A 255 -19.69 -7.80 -0.82
C ARG A 255 -20.43 -6.53 -0.45
N CYS A 256 -21.74 -6.48 -0.66
CA CYS A 256 -22.57 -5.44 -0.08
C CYS A 256 -22.65 -5.64 1.43
N THR A 257 -22.23 -4.66 2.22
CA THR A 257 -22.25 -4.72 3.69
C THR A 257 -23.40 -3.94 4.29
N GLY A 258 -24.06 -3.07 3.49
CA GLY A 258 -25.17 -2.23 3.91
C GLY A 258 -25.35 -1.02 3.02
N TYR A 259 -25.86 0.06 3.62
CA TYR A 259 -26.10 1.33 2.93
C TYR A 259 -25.71 2.51 3.80
N TYR A 260 -25.18 3.53 3.16
CA TYR A 260 -25.04 4.88 3.71
C TYR A 260 -26.00 5.79 2.94
N TYR A 261 -27.12 6.15 3.56
CA TYR A 261 -28.30 6.69 2.87
C TYR A 261 -28.74 5.75 1.72
N GLU A 262 -28.69 6.20 0.48
CA GLU A 262 -29.07 5.41 -0.71
C GLU A 262 -27.88 4.78 -1.44
N SER A 263 -26.65 5.09 -1.02
CA SER A 263 -25.43 4.50 -1.61
C SER A 263 -25.05 3.22 -0.87
N PRO A 264 -24.82 2.10 -1.57
CA PRO A 264 -24.38 0.88 -0.92
C PRO A 264 -22.97 1.02 -0.34
N THR A 265 -22.78 0.37 0.81
CA THR A 265 -21.44 0.11 1.35
C THR A 265 -20.97 -1.24 0.88
N VAL A 266 -19.72 -1.31 0.47
CA VAL A 266 -19.11 -2.52 -0.07
C VAL A 266 -17.74 -2.77 0.51
N THR A 267 -17.37 -4.05 0.64
CA THR A 267 -16.01 -4.50 0.94
C THR A 267 -15.50 -5.30 -0.25
N PHE A 268 -14.27 -5.01 -0.70
CA PHE A 268 -13.61 -5.80 -1.74
C PHE A 268 -13.30 -7.20 -1.22
N MET A 269 -13.68 -8.21 -2.00
CA MET A 269 -13.49 -9.62 -1.64
C MET A 269 -12.32 -10.26 -2.39
N TYR A 270 -12.41 -10.31 -3.72
CA TYR A 270 -11.40 -10.93 -4.58
C TYR A 270 -11.63 -10.53 -6.05
N ARG A 271 -10.68 -10.91 -6.91
CA ARG A 271 -10.82 -10.79 -8.37
C ARG A 271 -11.06 -12.16 -8.98
N LEU A 272 -12.04 -12.28 -9.87
CA LEU A 272 -12.48 -13.56 -10.46
C LEU A 272 -11.34 -14.31 -11.15
N ASN A 273 -10.45 -13.63 -11.86
CA ASN A 273 -9.31 -14.25 -12.56
C ASN A 273 -8.07 -14.49 -11.67
N GLN A 274 -8.15 -14.17 -10.39
CA GLN A 274 -7.11 -14.50 -9.38
C GLN A 274 -7.49 -15.73 -8.56
N VAL A 275 -8.21 -16.64 -9.17
CA VAL A 275 -8.59 -17.93 -8.58
C VAL A 275 -7.71 -19.02 -9.19
N VAL A 276 -7.04 -19.79 -8.34
CA VAL A 276 -6.31 -21.00 -8.78
C VAL A 276 -7.27 -22.19 -8.75
N ASN A 277 -7.23 -23.00 -9.79
CA ASN A 277 -8.18 -24.12 -9.96
C ASN A 277 -7.46 -25.31 -10.58
N ILE A 278 -7.56 -26.47 -9.96
CA ILE A 278 -7.03 -27.75 -10.46
C ILE A 278 -8.18 -28.66 -10.91
N ALA A 279 -9.20 -28.81 -10.08
CA ALA A 279 -10.29 -29.77 -10.28
C ALA A 279 -11.70 -29.16 -10.16
N GLY A 280 -11.82 -27.82 -10.27
CA GLY A 280 -13.11 -27.11 -10.17
C GLY A 280 -13.35 -26.42 -8.82
N GLU A 281 -12.41 -26.48 -7.88
CA GLU A 281 -12.55 -25.99 -6.51
C GLU A 281 -12.54 -24.46 -6.36
N LYS A 282 -12.05 -23.72 -7.35
CA LYS A 282 -11.98 -22.25 -7.37
C LYS A 282 -11.36 -21.65 -6.10
N THR A 283 -10.12 -22.06 -5.78
CA THR A 283 -9.41 -21.59 -4.60
C THR A 283 -9.05 -20.11 -4.75
N SER A 284 -9.61 -19.26 -3.90
CA SER A 284 -9.38 -17.81 -3.94
C SER A 284 -8.01 -17.43 -3.40
N GLN A 285 -7.48 -16.28 -3.83
CA GLN A 285 -6.25 -15.70 -3.30
C GLN A 285 -6.29 -15.61 -1.76
N GLN A 286 -7.42 -15.22 -1.18
CA GLN A 286 -7.58 -15.11 0.27
C GLN A 286 -7.40 -16.45 1.00
N MET A 287 -7.91 -17.55 0.44
CA MET A 287 -7.72 -18.88 1.00
C MET A 287 -6.25 -19.31 0.93
N LEU A 288 -5.57 -19.00 -0.18
CA LEU A 288 -4.15 -19.30 -0.35
C LEU A 288 -3.30 -18.47 0.63
N ASP A 289 -3.54 -17.18 0.76
CA ASP A 289 -2.86 -16.30 1.71
C ASP A 289 -3.03 -16.78 3.16
N TRP A 290 -4.26 -17.20 3.51
CA TRP A 290 -4.53 -17.77 4.82
C TRP A 290 -3.74 -19.08 5.05
N SER A 291 -3.70 -19.95 4.04
CA SER A 291 -2.96 -21.23 4.13
C SER A 291 -1.46 -21.00 4.30
N VAL A 292 -0.89 -20.05 3.56
CA VAL A 292 0.52 -19.65 3.68
C VAL A 292 0.81 -19.07 5.06
N ALA A 293 -0.10 -18.24 5.59
CA ALA A 293 0.06 -17.67 6.93
C ALA A 293 0.03 -18.76 8.01
N LYS A 294 -0.87 -19.74 7.89
CA LYS A 294 -0.95 -20.89 8.83
C LYS A 294 0.28 -21.78 8.77
N MET A 295 0.76 -22.07 7.56
CA MET A 295 2.01 -22.81 7.37
C MET A 295 3.18 -22.06 8.01
N ALA A 296 3.30 -20.76 7.75
CA ALA A 296 4.38 -19.95 8.32
C ALA A 296 4.35 -19.94 9.85
N GLU A 297 3.16 -19.87 10.46
CA GLU A 297 2.97 -19.96 11.91
C GLU A 297 3.38 -21.33 12.45
N GLU A 298 2.94 -22.42 11.82
CA GLU A 298 3.20 -23.81 12.25
C GLU A 298 4.70 -24.16 12.17
N PHE A 299 5.37 -23.75 11.09
CA PHE A 299 6.78 -24.06 10.89
C PHE A 299 7.74 -23.00 11.44
N GLY A 300 7.23 -21.91 12.05
CA GLY A 300 8.03 -20.83 12.61
C GLY A 300 8.87 -20.08 11.57
N ILE A 301 8.44 -20.07 10.31
CA ILE A 301 9.16 -19.41 9.19
C ILE A 301 8.60 -18.02 8.91
N ASN A 302 9.49 -17.12 8.51
CA ASN A 302 9.09 -15.79 8.08
C ASN A 302 8.95 -15.73 6.54
N VAL A 303 7.71 -15.77 6.03
CA VAL A 303 7.42 -15.63 4.61
C VAL A 303 7.39 -14.15 4.24
N THR A 304 8.34 -13.68 3.46
CA THR A 304 8.44 -12.26 3.03
C THR A 304 7.59 -11.94 1.80
N GLY A 305 7.23 -12.93 1.03
CA GLY A 305 6.35 -12.87 -0.13
C GLY A 305 6.15 -14.27 -0.68
N HIS A 306 5.08 -14.48 -1.42
CA HIS A 306 4.80 -15.76 -2.05
C HIS A 306 4.11 -15.59 -3.40
N SER A 307 4.20 -16.62 -4.22
CA SER A 307 3.48 -16.77 -5.47
C SER A 307 2.96 -18.21 -5.54
N ILE A 308 1.74 -18.39 -5.99
CA ILE A 308 1.11 -19.70 -6.08
C ILE A 308 0.59 -19.93 -7.50
N TYR A 309 0.84 -21.11 -8.03
CA TYR A 309 0.25 -21.54 -9.32
C TYR A 309 -0.17 -23.01 -9.25
N ALA A 310 -1.09 -23.37 -10.13
CA ALA A 310 -1.51 -24.77 -10.30
C ALA A 310 -0.55 -25.48 -11.23
N ASP A 311 0.12 -26.53 -10.77
CA ASP A 311 0.90 -27.44 -11.59
C ASP A 311 0.02 -28.62 -12.02
N LEU A 312 -0.26 -28.67 -13.31
CA LEU A 312 -1.04 -29.74 -13.97
C LEU A 312 -0.16 -30.71 -14.74
N SER A 313 1.16 -30.62 -14.62
CA SER A 313 2.11 -31.54 -15.29
C SER A 313 2.12 -32.93 -14.66
N THR A 314 1.59 -33.06 -13.44
CA THR A 314 1.47 -34.33 -12.72
C THR A 314 0.00 -34.71 -12.51
N SER A 315 -0.24 -35.99 -12.21
CA SER A 315 -1.57 -36.48 -11.82
C SER A 315 -1.48 -37.16 -10.43
N PRO A 316 -2.20 -36.69 -9.40
CA PRO A 316 -3.06 -35.50 -9.41
C PRO A 316 -2.26 -34.19 -9.57
N GLY A 317 -2.89 -33.16 -10.14
CA GLY A 317 -2.37 -31.79 -10.12
C GLY A 317 -2.24 -31.27 -8.68
N HIS A 318 -1.34 -30.30 -8.47
CA HIS A 318 -1.12 -29.73 -7.13
C HIS A 318 -0.81 -28.23 -7.22
N TYR A 319 -0.95 -27.53 -6.09
CA TYR A 319 -0.51 -26.16 -5.96
C TYR A 319 0.97 -26.11 -5.58
N VAL A 320 1.70 -25.22 -6.25
CA VAL A 320 3.10 -24.93 -5.97
C VAL A 320 3.19 -23.54 -5.36
N LEU A 321 3.85 -23.47 -4.21
CA LEU A 321 4.15 -22.24 -3.48
C LEU A 321 5.60 -21.84 -3.76
#